data_b7fa033bb3d9a5be1153abb3e6cb4b24
#
_entry.id   b7fa033bb3d9a5be1153abb3e6cb4b24
#
_cell.length_a   1.000
_cell.length_b   1.000
_cell.length_c   1.000
_cell.angle_alpha   90.00
_cell.angle_beta   90.00
_cell.angle_gamma   90.00
#
_symmetry.space_group_name_H-M   'P 1'
#
loop_
_entity.id
_entity.type
_entity.pdbx_description
1 polymer ?
#
loop_
_entity_poly.entity_id
_entity_poly.type
_entity_poly.pdbx_seq_one_letter_code
_entity_poly.pdbx_strand_id
1 'polypeptide(L)'
;MKNPRFKLGIEQHGDLESIEFWEGLPPHIKKLAFELHNTECRMNETIVVCHSEPGAWYPPLFQTFPCPPTGYGEFMYTIGRTMFETDRLNSEHVRRCNQMDFVWVPTEFHVSTFVKSGVEPSKVVKIVQPIDVSFFDPLKHKPFDLASIGKLVLGRAKSREEFVLLSVFKWEYRKGWDVLLRAYLKEFSMTDGIALYLLTNPYHSDGDFGNKIVEFVEECGIEKPPNTWAPIYVIDTHIAQVDLPRVYAAADAFVLPSRGEGWGRPLVEAMAMSLPVIATNWSGPTEYLTDENSYPLPVDRMSEVMEGAFRGHLWAEPGVDQLGVLMRHVVSNPEEARGKGRKAREDMISRFSPEIVAGIVTHHIQHILGNK
;
A
#
# COMPACT_ATOMS: atom_id res chain seq x y z
N MET A 1 -0.87 22.89 0.42
CA MET A 1 -1.49 24.23 0.69
C MET A 1 -1.05 24.70 2.05
N LYS A 2 -0.48 25.90 2.15
CA LYS A 2 -0.25 26.51 3.46
C LYS A 2 -1.59 27.05 3.95
N ASN A 3 -2.22 26.37 4.91
CA ASN A 3 -3.32 26.98 5.63
C ASN A 3 -2.72 28.09 6.50
N PRO A 4 -3.04 29.37 6.29
CA PRO A 4 -2.40 30.49 7.00
C PRO A 4 -2.69 30.50 8.50
N ARG A 5 -3.59 29.63 8.98
CA ARG A 5 -3.97 29.50 10.39
C ARG A 5 -3.12 28.53 11.19
N PHE A 6 -2.33 27.66 10.54
CA PHE A 6 -1.50 26.68 11.23
C PHE A 6 -0.05 26.77 10.78
N LYS A 7 0.85 26.75 11.75
CA LYS A 7 2.27 26.53 11.55
C LYS A 7 2.52 25.03 11.59
N LEU A 8 3.23 24.48 10.61
CA LEU A 8 3.48 23.06 10.50
C LEU A 8 4.98 22.79 10.68
N GLY A 9 5.31 21.90 11.58
CA GLY A 9 6.65 21.32 11.74
C GLY A 9 6.63 19.82 11.45
N ILE A 10 7.76 19.26 11.09
CA ILE A 10 7.97 17.83 10.93
C ILE A 10 9.23 17.42 11.68
N GLU A 11 9.17 16.33 12.41
CA GLU A 11 10.32 15.74 13.08
C GLU A 11 10.47 14.28 12.63
N GLN A 12 11.71 13.89 12.33
CA GLN A 12 12.04 12.52 11.97
C GLN A 12 11.94 11.65 13.22
N HIS A 13 11.12 10.61 13.14
CA HIS A 13 10.95 9.63 14.18
C HIS A 13 11.58 8.30 13.73
N GLY A 14 12.69 7.93 14.36
CA GLY A 14 13.49 6.78 13.95
C GLY A 14 14.69 7.12 13.05
N ASP A 15 15.40 6.11 12.60
CA ASP A 15 16.58 6.26 11.78
C ASP A 15 16.24 6.54 10.31
N LEU A 16 17.10 7.29 9.63
CA LEU A 16 17.04 7.46 8.18
C LEU A 16 17.65 6.21 7.52
N GLU A 17 16.81 5.26 7.16
CA GLU A 17 17.25 3.95 6.66
C GLU A 17 17.84 3.97 5.24
N SER A 18 17.53 4.99 4.42
CA SER A 18 17.97 5.04 3.04
C SER A 18 18.39 6.44 2.60
N ILE A 19 19.72 6.62 2.49
CA ILE A 19 20.32 7.82 1.87
C ILE A 19 19.90 7.91 0.40
N GLU A 20 19.84 6.78 -0.31
CA GLU A 20 19.44 6.73 -1.72
C GLU A 20 18.00 7.23 -1.94
N PHE A 21 17.08 6.88 -1.04
CA PHE A 21 15.72 7.42 -1.07
C PHE A 21 15.72 8.94 -0.93
N TRP A 22 16.48 9.47 0.05
CA TRP A 22 16.60 10.91 0.27
C TRP A 22 17.22 11.60 -0.95
N GLU A 23 18.29 11.04 -1.50
CA GLU A 23 18.94 11.57 -2.70
C GLU A 23 18.06 11.56 -3.93
N GLY A 24 17.20 10.54 -4.06
CA GLY A 24 16.21 10.42 -5.14
C GLY A 24 15.03 11.39 -5.06
N LEU A 25 14.81 12.08 -3.93
CA LEU A 25 13.71 13.02 -3.79
C LEU A 25 13.90 14.28 -4.67
N PRO A 26 12.82 14.81 -5.27
CA PRO A 26 12.85 16.07 -5.98
C PRO A 26 13.39 17.22 -5.12
N PRO A 27 14.19 18.16 -5.66
CA PRO A 27 14.80 19.25 -4.88
C PRO A 27 13.80 20.10 -4.10
N HIS A 28 12.60 20.35 -4.65
CA HIS A 28 11.57 21.12 -3.96
C HIS A 28 10.98 20.37 -2.75
N ILE A 29 10.91 19.04 -2.78
CA ILE A 29 10.48 18.21 -1.65
C ILE A 29 11.53 18.21 -0.56
N LYS A 30 12.82 18.06 -0.91
CA LYS A 30 13.94 18.19 0.05
C LYS A 30 13.93 19.53 0.75
N LYS A 31 13.75 20.61 -0.01
CA LYS A 31 13.65 21.96 0.52
C LYS A 31 12.48 22.11 1.48
N LEU A 32 11.29 21.61 1.09
CA LEU A 32 10.11 21.66 1.94
C LEU A 32 10.31 20.86 3.24
N ALA A 33 10.86 19.65 3.16
CA ALA A 33 11.15 18.82 4.34
C ALA A 33 12.11 19.53 5.30
N PHE A 34 13.15 20.17 4.77
CA PHE A 34 14.11 20.93 5.56
C PHE A 34 13.48 22.19 6.22
N GLU A 35 12.63 22.94 5.49
CA GLU A 35 11.89 24.08 6.03
C GLU A 35 10.96 23.64 7.17
N LEU A 36 10.24 22.53 6.99
CA LEU A 36 9.33 22.00 8.00
C LEU A 36 10.08 21.48 9.25
N HIS A 37 11.22 20.82 9.04
CA HIS A 37 12.07 20.35 10.16
C HIS A 37 12.59 21.51 11.03
N ASN A 38 12.96 22.63 10.44
CA ASN A 38 13.44 23.80 11.15
C ASN A 38 12.31 24.73 11.66
N THR A 39 11.05 24.29 11.61
CA THR A 39 9.93 25.07 12.10
C THR A 39 9.80 24.92 13.61
N GLU A 40 10.05 26.00 14.35
CA GLU A 40 9.84 26.03 15.79
C GLU A 40 8.34 26.08 16.13
N CYS A 41 7.89 25.20 17.01
CA CYS A 41 6.54 25.14 17.56
C CYS A 41 6.56 25.31 19.08
N ARG A 42 5.59 26.02 19.64
CA ARG A 42 5.40 26.11 21.10
C ARG A 42 4.61 24.90 21.55
N MET A 43 5.20 24.05 22.41
CA MET A 43 4.67 22.73 22.74
C MET A 43 3.24 22.79 23.32
N ASN A 44 2.97 23.68 24.23
CA ASN A 44 1.64 23.88 24.84
C ASN A 44 0.56 24.43 23.88
N GLU A 45 0.96 24.87 22.69
CA GLU A 45 0.08 25.31 21.60
C GLU A 45 0.11 24.35 20.42
N THR A 46 0.77 23.19 20.57
CA THR A 46 1.05 22.24 19.49
C THR A 46 0.17 20.99 19.60
N ILE A 47 -0.42 20.59 18.47
CA ILE A 47 -1.01 19.27 18.27
C ILE A 47 0.07 18.38 17.66
N VAL A 48 0.45 17.34 18.38
CA VAL A 48 1.44 16.35 17.90
C VAL A 48 0.71 15.20 17.21
N VAL A 49 1.12 14.86 15.99
CA VAL A 49 0.63 13.68 15.26
C VAL A 49 1.76 12.65 15.16
N CYS A 50 1.63 11.55 15.88
CA CYS A 50 2.55 10.42 15.86
C CYS A 50 2.18 9.47 14.74
N HIS A 51 2.93 9.48 13.63
CA HIS A 51 2.66 8.65 12.47
C HIS A 51 3.56 7.40 12.47
N SER A 52 3.16 6.39 13.19
CA SER A 52 3.86 5.10 13.32
C SER A 52 2.93 4.03 13.90
N GLU A 53 3.44 2.81 14.07
CA GLU A 53 2.75 1.82 14.89
C GLU A 53 2.73 2.23 16.37
N PRO A 54 1.75 1.80 17.16
CA PRO A 54 1.65 2.17 18.58
C PRO A 54 2.83 1.71 19.43
N GLY A 55 3.59 0.69 18.99
CA GLY A 55 4.80 0.24 19.66
C GLY A 55 5.91 1.28 19.73
N ALA A 56 5.95 2.21 18.78
CA ALA A 56 6.89 3.32 18.75
C ALA A 56 6.44 4.54 19.59
N TRP A 57 5.20 4.55 20.09
CA TRP A 57 4.70 5.67 20.89
C TRP A 57 5.26 5.62 22.32
N TYR A 58 5.26 6.77 23.00
CA TYR A 58 5.83 6.87 24.33
C TYR A 58 5.06 6.08 25.39
N PRO A 59 5.75 5.34 26.26
CA PRO A 59 7.13 4.88 26.19
C PRO A 59 7.29 3.79 25.11
N PRO A 60 8.30 3.90 24.21
CA PRO A 60 8.41 2.96 23.09
C PRO A 60 8.76 1.54 23.57
N LEU A 61 8.30 0.51 22.81
CA LEU A 61 8.57 -0.91 23.09
C LEU A 61 9.96 -1.35 22.59
N PHE A 62 10.57 -0.58 21.72
CA PHE A 62 11.88 -0.84 21.10
C PHE A 62 12.69 0.44 21.01
N GLN A 63 13.95 0.34 20.66
CA GLN A 63 14.84 1.48 20.58
C GLN A 63 14.44 2.39 19.41
N THR A 64 13.85 3.54 19.74
CA THR A 64 13.45 4.59 18.79
C THR A 64 13.26 5.91 19.54
N PHE A 65 13.22 7.02 18.82
CA PHE A 65 12.80 8.28 19.40
C PHE A 65 11.32 8.23 19.76
N PRO A 66 10.93 8.57 21.00
CA PRO A 66 9.54 8.47 21.43
C PRO A 66 8.67 9.51 20.73
N CYS A 67 7.43 9.13 20.40
CA CYS A 67 6.40 10.09 20.00
C CYS A 67 5.16 9.90 20.91
N PRO A 68 4.63 10.96 21.54
CA PRO A 68 5.14 12.34 21.58
C PRO A 68 6.56 12.44 22.16
N PRO A 69 7.36 13.42 21.71
CA PRO A 69 8.68 13.66 22.25
C PRO A 69 8.58 14.03 23.74
N THR A 70 9.56 13.57 24.53
CA THR A 70 9.61 13.77 26.00
C THR A 70 10.52 14.94 26.39
N GLY A 71 10.26 15.50 27.57
CA GLY A 71 11.10 16.58 28.14
C GLY A 71 10.71 18.00 27.71
N TYR A 72 9.64 18.16 26.96
CA TYR A 72 9.18 19.46 26.43
C TYR A 72 7.92 20.00 27.12
N GLY A 73 7.39 19.33 28.13
CA GLY A 73 6.13 19.67 28.79
C GLY A 73 4.92 18.99 28.13
N GLU A 74 3.71 19.53 28.37
CA GLU A 74 2.47 18.98 27.84
C GLU A 74 2.15 19.60 26.47
N PHE A 75 1.71 18.74 25.54
CA PHE A 75 1.16 19.17 24.26
C PHE A 75 -0.32 19.52 24.40
N MET A 76 -0.83 20.33 23.49
CA MET A 76 -2.24 20.69 23.48
C MET A 76 -3.13 19.47 23.23
N TYR A 77 -2.75 18.62 22.28
CA TYR A 77 -3.33 17.33 21.96
C TYR A 77 -2.28 16.39 21.37
N THR A 78 -2.46 15.10 21.62
CA THR A 78 -1.67 14.02 21.07
C THR A 78 -2.54 13.13 20.19
N ILE A 79 -2.13 12.92 18.95
CA ILE A 79 -2.86 12.12 17.97
C ILE A 79 -1.96 10.98 17.50
N GLY A 80 -2.40 9.75 17.70
CA GLY A 80 -1.75 8.60 17.08
C GLY A 80 -2.32 8.35 15.69
N ARG A 81 -1.49 8.29 14.65
CA ARG A 81 -1.91 7.92 13.31
C ARG A 81 -1.32 6.57 12.93
N THR A 82 -2.17 5.57 12.80
CA THR A 82 -1.74 4.18 12.64
C THR A 82 -2.75 3.33 11.85
N MET A 83 -2.34 2.12 11.47
CA MET A 83 -3.16 1.14 10.76
C MET A 83 -2.53 -0.25 10.92
N PHE A 84 -3.33 -1.30 10.75
CA PHE A 84 -2.87 -2.69 10.78
C PHE A 84 -3.50 -3.50 9.65
N GLU A 85 -2.92 -4.65 9.37
CA GLU A 85 -3.30 -5.52 8.27
C GLU A 85 -4.04 -6.78 8.74
N THR A 86 -4.48 -6.84 10.01
CA THR A 86 -5.13 -8.00 10.62
C THR A 86 -6.49 -7.66 11.24
N ASP A 87 -7.24 -8.68 11.65
CA ASP A 87 -8.60 -8.58 12.16
C ASP A 87 -8.74 -7.87 13.51
N ARG A 88 -7.64 -7.65 14.23
CA ARG A 88 -7.62 -7.05 15.57
C ARG A 88 -6.29 -6.42 15.94
N LEU A 89 -6.27 -5.70 17.05
CA LEU A 89 -5.06 -5.22 17.71
C LEU A 89 -4.71 -6.13 18.89
N ASN A 90 -3.42 -6.19 19.24
CA ASN A 90 -3.00 -6.76 20.52
C ASN A 90 -3.32 -5.79 21.69
N SER A 91 -3.37 -6.31 22.90
CA SER A 91 -3.75 -5.54 24.10
C SER A 91 -2.82 -4.36 24.40
N GLU A 92 -1.54 -4.49 24.08
CA GLU A 92 -0.56 -3.42 24.29
C GLU A 92 -0.77 -2.26 23.31
N HIS A 93 -1.09 -2.55 22.06
CA HIS A 93 -1.44 -1.51 21.09
C HIS A 93 -2.75 -0.81 21.47
N VAL A 94 -3.76 -1.55 21.96
CA VAL A 94 -5.01 -0.96 22.48
C VAL A 94 -4.73 0.00 23.64
N ARG A 95 -3.89 -0.41 24.61
CA ARG A 95 -3.51 0.43 25.74
C ARG A 95 -2.86 1.73 25.29
N ARG A 96 -1.96 1.67 24.30
CA ARG A 96 -1.25 2.84 23.76
C ARG A 96 -2.16 3.75 22.94
N CYS A 97 -3.07 3.19 22.18
CA CYS A 97 -4.12 3.95 21.49
C CYS A 97 -4.98 4.73 22.48
N ASN A 98 -5.35 4.12 23.59
CA ASN A 98 -6.17 4.76 24.63
C ASN A 98 -5.42 5.82 25.45
N GLN A 99 -4.10 5.89 25.37
CA GLN A 99 -3.29 6.97 25.94
C GLN A 99 -3.25 8.24 25.09
N MET A 100 -3.53 8.15 23.77
CA MET A 100 -3.66 9.32 22.91
C MET A 100 -5.00 10.02 23.14
N ASP A 101 -5.06 11.32 22.85
CA ASP A 101 -6.34 12.06 22.83
C ASP A 101 -7.23 11.58 21.67
N PHE A 102 -6.60 11.35 20.50
CA PHE A 102 -7.27 10.81 19.31
C PHE A 102 -6.40 9.77 18.60
N VAL A 103 -7.05 8.87 17.87
CA VAL A 103 -6.39 7.87 17.02
C VAL A 103 -6.94 7.99 15.61
N TRP A 104 -6.10 8.41 14.68
CA TRP A 104 -6.44 8.49 13.26
C TRP A 104 -6.16 7.16 12.57
N VAL A 105 -7.19 6.62 11.96
CA VAL A 105 -7.13 5.39 11.18
C VAL A 105 -7.63 5.65 9.74
N PRO A 106 -7.11 4.93 8.72
CA PRO A 106 -7.38 5.33 7.34
C PRO A 106 -8.73 4.88 6.78
N THR A 107 -9.42 3.91 7.40
CA THR A 107 -10.59 3.25 6.79
C THR A 107 -11.65 2.87 7.80
N GLU A 108 -12.88 2.61 7.34
CA GLU A 108 -13.96 2.07 8.17
C GLU A 108 -13.63 0.68 8.75
N PHE A 109 -12.85 -0.13 7.99
CA PHE A 109 -12.34 -1.39 8.52
C PHE A 109 -11.54 -1.17 9.79
N HIS A 110 -10.62 -0.19 9.79
CA HIS A 110 -9.82 0.12 10.98
C HIS A 110 -10.65 0.74 12.10
N VAL A 111 -11.61 1.60 11.82
CA VAL A 111 -12.54 2.09 12.86
C VAL A 111 -13.18 0.90 13.57
N SER A 112 -13.73 -0.03 12.79
CA SER A 112 -14.38 -1.23 13.33
C SER A 112 -13.42 -2.13 14.13
N THR A 113 -12.24 -2.44 13.57
CA THR A 113 -11.27 -3.34 14.22
C THR A 113 -10.66 -2.75 15.48
N PHE A 114 -10.35 -1.44 15.49
CA PHE A 114 -9.82 -0.75 16.67
C PHE A 114 -10.82 -0.70 17.80
N VAL A 115 -12.06 -0.30 17.52
CA VAL A 115 -13.13 -0.26 18.51
C VAL A 115 -13.45 -1.67 19.07
N LYS A 116 -13.57 -2.67 18.20
CA LYS A 116 -13.79 -4.07 18.61
C LYS A 116 -12.64 -4.64 19.45
N SER A 117 -11.42 -4.15 19.23
CA SER A 117 -10.26 -4.56 20.03
C SER A 117 -10.19 -3.89 21.40
N GLY A 118 -10.98 -2.83 21.67
CA GLY A 118 -11.06 -2.13 22.95
C GLY A 118 -10.49 -0.70 22.96
N VAL A 119 -10.24 -0.11 21.80
CA VAL A 119 -9.95 1.33 21.73
C VAL A 119 -11.24 2.11 21.93
N GLU A 120 -11.20 3.17 22.74
CA GLU A 120 -12.35 4.02 23.05
C GLU A 120 -12.95 4.61 21.76
N PRO A 121 -14.24 4.37 21.47
CA PRO A 121 -14.86 4.80 20.20
C PRO A 121 -14.77 6.31 19.95
N SER A 122 -14.84 7.12 21.00
CA SER A 122 -14.76 8.58 20.94
C SER A 122 -13.39 9.11 20.47
N LYS A 123 -12.35 8.29 20.58
CA LYS A 123 -10.98 8.62 20.18
C LYS A 123 -10.68 8.25 18.73
N VAL A 124 -11.39 7.26 18.18
CA VAL A 124 -11.09 6.73 16.83
C VAL A 124 -11.72 7.60 15.76
N VAL A 125 -10.90 8.17 14.90
CA VAL A 125 -11.33 9.07 13.83
C VAL A 125 -10.80 8.56 12.48
N LYS A 126 -11.70 8.45 11.49
CA LYS A 126 -11.29 8.09 10.14
C LYS A 126 -10.65 9.28 9.42
N ILE A 127 -9.39 9.16 9.07
CA ILE A 127 -8.63 10.11 8.23
C ILE A 127 -7.94 9.30 7.14
N VAL A 128 -8.47 9.29 5.95
CA VAL A 128 -7.94 8.55 4.79
C VAL A 128 -6.53 9.01 4.41
N GLN A 129 -5.80 8.20 3.65
CA GLN A 129 -4.47 8.57 3.16
C GLN A 129 -4.55 9.22 1.77
N PRO A 130 -3.73 10.24 1.49
CA PRO A 130 -3.68 10.87 0.19
C PRO A 130 -2.86 10.05 -0.82
N ILE A 131 -3.19 10.25 -2.10
CA ILE A 131 -2.37 9.89 -3.25
C ILE A 131 -2.09 11.14 -4.09
N ASP A 132 -0.83 11.39 -4.43
CA ASP A 132 -0.48 12.51 -5.32
C ASP A 132 -0.89 12.19 -6.77
N VAL A 133 -2.12 12.55 -7.11
CA VAL A 133 -2.73 12.34 -8.42
C VAL A 133 -2.11 13.21 -9.52
N SER A 134 -1.30 14.20 -9.15
CA SER A 134 -0.55 15.03 -10.09
C SER A 134 0.78 14.37 -10.46
N PHE A 135 1.37 13.64 -9.52
CA PHE A 135 2.57 12.83 -9.73
C PHE A 135 2.21 11.51 -10.42
N PHE A 136 1.24 10.76 -9.91
CA PHE A 136 0.69 9.57 -10.57
C PHE A 136 -0.37 9.97 -11.60
N ASP A 137 0.09 10.50 -12.74
CA ASP A 137 -0.75 10.96 -13.82
C ASP A 137 -0.34 10.26 -15.14
N PRO A 138 -1.18 9.37 -15.70
CA PRO A 138 -0.82 8.60 -16.90
C PRO A 138 -0.49 9.46 -18.12
N LEU A 139 -0.97 10.72 -18.16
CA LEU A 139 -0.69 11.64 -19.26
C LEU A 139 0.71 12.28 -19.18
N LYS A 140 1.38 12.20 -18.05
CA LYS A 140 2.68 12.84 -17.80
C LYS A 140 3.86 11.90 -17.96
N HIS A 141 3.62 10.58 -18.01
CA HIS A 141 4.68 9.59 -17.94
C HIS A 141 4.72 8.71 -19.19
N LYS A 142 5.89 8.62 -19.81
CA LYS A 142 6.13 7.64 -20.86
C LYS A 142 6.40 6.27 -20.21
N PRO A 143 5.80 5.19 -20.74
CA PRO A 143 6.03 3.84 -20.23
C PRO A 143 7.52 3.49 -20.21
N PHE A 144 7.94 2.70 -19.23
CA PHE A 144 9.20 1.97 -19.30
C PHE A 144 9.12 0.84 -20.34
N ASP A 145 10.26 0.54 -20.94
CA ASP A 145 10.45 -0.77 -21.56
C ASP A 145 10.73 -1.80 -20.45
N LEU A 146 9.67 -2.45 -19.98
CA LEU A 146 9.76 -3.41 -18.86
C LEU A 146 10.65 -4.61 -19.21
N ALA A 147 10.72 -4.99 -20.49
CA ALA A 147 11.58 -6.08 -20.94
C ALA A 147 13.07 -5.75 -20.78
N SER A 148 13.45 -4.47 -20.81
CA SER A 148 14.85 -4.03 -20.61
C SER A 148 15.30 -4.05 -19.15
N ILE A 149 14.36 -4.00 -18.17
CA ILE A 149 14.64 -3.97 -16.73
C ILE A 149 14.20 -5.23 -15.99
N GLY A 150 13.33 -6.03 -16.60
CA GLY A 150 12.82 -7.28 -16.06
C GLY A 150 13.70 -8.48 -16.41
N LYS A 151 14.01 -9.30 -15.44
CA LYS A 151 14.70 -10.61 -15.64
C LYS A 151 13.65 -11.67 -15.87
N LEU A 152 13.70 -12.35 -17.03
CA LEU A 152 12.83 -13.51 -17.29
C LEU A 152 13.21 -14.66 -16.36
N VAL A 153 12.25 -15.12 -15.56
CA VAL A 153 12.42 -16.21 -14.60
C VAL A 153 11.75 -17.50 -15.10
N LEU A 154 10.60 -17.38 -15.73
CA LEU A 154 9.81 -18.52 -16.19
C LEU A 154 9.22 -18.25 -17.56
N GLY A 155 9.01 -19.30 -18.35
CA GLY A 155 8.44 -19.19 -19.69
C GLY A 155 9.47 -18.81 -20.75
N ARG A 156 9.02 -18.13 -21.80
CA ARG A 156 9.88 -17.64 -22.88
C ARG A 156 9.45 -16.22 -23.26
N ALA A 157 10.44 -15.35 -23.50
CA ALA A 157 10.16 -14.03 -24.05
C ALA A 157 9.52 -14.14 -25.45
N LYS A 158 8.52 -13.30 -25.71
CA LYS A 158 7.91 -13.15 -27.02
C LYS A 158 8.44 -11.90 -27.72
N SER A 159 8.38 -11.91 -29.05
CA SER A 159 8.77 -10.79 -29.90
C SER A 159 7.63 -9.80 -30.19
N ARG A 160 6.44 -9.97 -29.59
CA ARG A 160 5.25 -9.16 -29.81
C ARG A 160 4.69 -8.62 -28.50
N GLU A 161 3.95 -7.51 -28.62
CA GLU A 161 3.21 -6.90 -27.51
C GLU A 161 2.38 -7.97 -26.78
N GLU A 162 2.63 -8.10 -25.49
CA GLU A 162 1.94 -8.99 -24.57
C GLU A 162 1.04 -8.12 -23.70
N PHE A 163 -0.08 -8.68 -23.25
CA PHE A 163 -0.86 -8.07 -22.19
C PHE A 163 -0.06 -8.12 -20.89
N VAL A 164 0.24 -6.99 -20.31
CA VAL A 164 1.12 -6.89 -19.13
C VAL A 164 0.29 -6.82 -17.86
N LEU A 165 0.37 -7.89 -17.06
CA LEU A 165 -0.02 -7.85 -15.64
C LEU A 165 1.15 -7.40 -14.79
N LEU A 166 0.94 -6.37 -13.97
CA LEU A 166 1.94 -5.85 -13.04
C LEU A 166 1.52 -6.12 -11.60
N SER A 167 2.49 -6.52 -10.77
CA SER A 167 2.33 -6.55 -9.31
C SER A 167 3.53 -5.87 -8.66
N VAL A 168 3.28 -5.04 -7.65
CA VAL A 168 4.31 -4.26 -6.92
C VAL A 168 4.18 -4.52 -5.44
N PHE A 169 5.18 -5.15 -4.82
CA PHE A 169 5.14 -5.52 -3.40
C PHE A 169 6.53 -5.83 -2.83
N LYS A 170 6.67 -5.75 -1.50
CA LYS A 170 7.79 -6.35 -0.77
C LYS A 170 7.58 -7.86 -0.72
N TRP A 171 8.65 -8.66 -0.90
CA TRP A 171 8.54 -10.13 -0.90
C TRP A 171 8.25 -10.66 0.51
N GLU A 172 6.99 -10.64 0.88
CA GLU A 172 6.47 -11.16 2.15
C GLU A 172 5.18 -11.96 1.92
N TYR A 173 4.95 -13.00 2.72
CA TYR A 173 3.82 -13.91 2.57
C TYR A 173 2.46 -13.21 2.60
N ARG A 174 2.35 -12.15 3.40
CA ARG A 174 1.14 -11.32 3.48
C ARG A 174 0.72 -10.73 2.13
N LYS A 175 1.66 -10.51 1.22
CA LYS A 175 1.37 -9.95 -0.12
C LYS A 175 0.71 -10.91 -1.08
N GLY A 176 0.59 -12.20 -0.72
CA GLY A 176 -0.11 -13.20 -1.51
C GLY A 176 0.59 -13.55 -2.82
N TRP A 177 1.92 -13.40 -2.89
CA TRP A 177 2.69 -13.76 -4.08
C TRP A 177 2.50 -15.24 -4.46
N ASP A 178 2.33 -16.12 -3.49
CA ASP A 178 2.03 -17.54 -3.65
C ASP A 178 0.67 -17.79 -4.30
N VAL A 179 -0.34 -17.03 -3.92
CA VAL A 179 -1.68 -17.05 -4.52
C VAL A 179 -1.63 -16.52 -5.96
N LEU A 180 -0.90 -15.41 -6.18
CA LEU A 180 -0.73 -14.81 -7.50
C LEU A 180 -0.07 -15.77 -8.48
N LEU A 181 1.07 -16.36 -8.07
CA LEU A 181 1.80 -17.30 -8.91
C LEU A 181 0.96 -18.54 -9.23
N ARG A 182 0.29 -19.15 -8.23
CA ARG A 182 -0.60 -20.30 -8.48
C ARG A 182 -1.72 -19.97 -9.45
N ALA A 183 -2.39 -18.85 -9.26
CA ALA A 183 -3.50 -18.42 -10.12
C ALA A 183 -3.02 -18.18 -11.56
N TYR A 184 -1.89 -17.48 -11.72
CA TYR A 184 -1.31 -17.18 -13.02
C TYR A 184 -0.87 -18.44 -13.77
N LEU A 185 -0.19 -19.36 -13.10
CA LEU A 185 0.31 -20.60 -13.69
C LEU A 185 -0.82 -21.58 -14.06
N LYS A 186 -1.90 -21.59 -13.29
CA LYS A 186 -3.08 -22.42 -13.62
C LYS A 186 -3.84 -21.86 -14.82
N GLU A 187 -3.91 -20.54 -14.94
CA GLU A 187 -4.81 -19.88 -15.89
C GLU A 187 -4.16 -19.63 -17.25
N PHE A 188 -2.83 -19.35 -17.29
CA PHE A 188 -2.18 -18.88 -18.49
C PHE A 188 -1.01 -19.76 -18.97
N SER A 189 -0.93 -19.84 -20.29
CA SER A 189 0.15 -20.51 -21.02
C SER A 189 0.82 -19.52 -21.98
N MET A 190 1.91 -19.93 -22.59
CA MET A 190 2.65 -19.16 -23.62
C MET A 190 1.76 -18.68 -24.77
N THR A 191 0.66 -19.38 -25.09
CA THR A 191 -0.22 -19.03 -26.22
C THR A 191 -1.20 -17.90 -25.93
N ASP A 192 -1.37 -17.52 -24.65
CA ASP A 192 -2.34 -16.51 -24.24
C ASP A 192 -1.89 -15.07 -24.53
N GLY A 193 -0.60 -14.85 -24.81
CA GLY A 193 -0.10 -13.51 -25.13
C GLY A 193 -0.10 -12.55 -23.95
N ILE A 194 0.23 -13.08 -22.77
CA ILE A 194 0.26 -12.36 -21.51
C ILE A 194 1.61 -12.53 -20.83
N ALA A 195 2.06 -11.51 -20.10
CA ALA A 195 3.24 -11.57 -19.25
C ALA A 195 2.93 -11.02 -17.85
N LEU A 196 3.49 -11.65 -16.81
CA LEU A 196 3.43 -11.18 -15.44
C LEU A 196 4.77 -10.53 -15.07
N TYR A 197 4.73 -9.27 -14.67
CA TYR A 197 5.88 -8.53 -14.14
C TYR A 197 5.71 -8.31 -12.65
N LEU A 198 6.73 -8.71 -11.89
CA LEU A 198 6.81 -8.55 -10.44
C LEU A 198 7.89 -7.51 -10.10
N LEU A 199 7.48 -6.31 -9.72
CA LEU A 199 8.40 -5.34 -9.12
C LEU A 199 8.46 -5.60 -7.63
N THR A 200 9.59 -6.12 -7.16
CA THR A 200 9.73 -6.57 -5.77
C THR A 200 11.12 -6.29 -5.21
N ASN A 201 11.19 -6.25 -3.88
CA ASN A 201 12.43 -6.16 -3.13
C ASN A 201 12.41 -7.12 -1.93
N PRO A 202 13.58 -7.48 -1.38
CA PRO A 202 13.67 -8.36 -0.23
C PRO A 202 13.04 -7.69 1.00
N TYR A 203 12.35 -8.50 1.82
CA TYR A 203 11.84 -8.09 3.13
C TYR A 203 12.21 -9.18 4.13
N HIS A 204 13.22 -8.92 4.95
CA HIS A 204 13.81 -9.90 5.88
C HIS A 204 14.20 -11.24 5.23
N SER A 205 14.55 -11.22 3.94
CA SER A 205 14.94 -12.40 3.16
C SER A 205 16.04 -12.00 2.15
N ASP A 206 16.67 -13.00 1.52
CA ASP A 206 17.57 -12.73 0.39
C ASP A 206 16.82 -12.27 -0.87
N GLY A 207 17.53 -11.71 -1.83
CA GLY A 207 17.00 -11.17 -3.09
C GLY A 207 16.95 -12.17 -4.25
N ASP A 208 17.16 -13.47 -4.03
CA ASP A 208 17.13 -14.46 -5.11
C ASP A 208 15.69 -14.91 -5.46
N PHE A 209 14.95 -13.95 -6.00
CA PHE A 209 13.55 -14.17 -6.38
C PHE A 209 13.39 -15.15 -7.52
N GLY A 210 14.39 -15.26 -8.40
CA GLY A 210 14.40 -16.21 -9.51
C GLY A 210 14.32 -17.64 -9.00
N ASN A 211 15.22 -18.04 -8.13
CA ASN A 211 15.21 -19.37 -7.53
C ASN A 211 13.98 -19.63 -6.68
N LYS A 212 13.54 -18.66 -5.87
CA LYS A 212 12.30 -18.80 -5.07
C LYS A 212 11.07 -19.09 -5.92
N ILE A 213 10.94 -18.44 -7.09
CA ILE A 213 9.82 -18.68 -8.00
C ILE A 213 9.95 -20.08 -8.64
N VAL A 214 11.14 -20.47 -9.07
CA VAL A 214 11.38 -21.80 -9.69
C VAL A 214 11.08 -22.91 -8.68
N GLU A 215 11.63 -22.84 -7.48
CA GLU A 215 11.36 -23.78 -6.39
C GLU A 215 9.86 -23.88 -6.08
N PHE A 216 9.20 -22.74 -5.95
CA PHE A 216 7.75 -22.69 -5.72
C PHE A 216 6.96 -23.39 -6.85
N VAL A 217 7.36 -23.18 -8.12
CA VAL A 217 6.71 -23.82 -9.27
C VAL A 217 6.91 -25.33 -9.25
N GLU A 218 8.08 -25.82 -8.85
CA GLU A 218 8.36 -27.26 -8.73
C GLU A 218 7.54 -27.90 -7.59
N GLU A 219 7.36 -27.19 -6.48
CA GLU A 219 6.64 -27.66 -5.30
C GLU A 219 5.11 -27.53 -5.42
N CYS A 220 4.61 -26.58 -6.21
CA CYS A 220 3.18 -26.27 -6.25
C CYS A 220 2.29 -27.35 -6.91
N GLY A 221 2.89 -28.33 -7.61
CA GLY A 221 2.19 -29.44 -8.23
C GLY A 221 1.31 -29.07 -9.43
N ILE A 222 1.53 -27.91 -10.04
CA ILE A 222 0.82 -27.47 -11.26
C ILE A 222 1.51 -28.09 -12.48
N GLU A 223 0.74 -28.80 -13.30
CA GLU A 223 1.29 -29.41 -14.52
C GLU A 223 1.71 -28.34 -15.53
N LYS A 224 2.92 -28.50 -16.08
CA LYS A 224 3.44 -27.63 -17.09
C LYS A 224 2.61 -27.74 -18.37
N PRO A 225 2.10 -26.63 -18.92
CA PRO A 225 1.34 -26.67 -20.15
C PRO A 225 2.21 -27.11 -21.34
N PRO A 226 1.62 -27.77 -22.38
CA PRO A 226 2.37 -28.30 -23.52
C PRO A 226 3.27 -27.28 -24.22
N ASN A 227 2.86 -26.02 -24.29
CA ASN A 227 3.57 -24.93 -24.95
C ASN A 227 4.45 -24.12 -24.00
N THR A 228 4.74 -24.61 -22.81
CA THR A 228 5.41 -23.92 -21.70
C THR A 228 4.56 -22.85 -21.01
N TRP A 229 5.05 -22.36 -19.88
CA TRP A 229 4.42 -21.32 -19.06
C TRP A 229 4.33 -19.98 -19.80
N ALA A 230 3.31 -19.20 -19.51
CA ALA A 230 3.32 -17.77 -19.79
C ALA A 230 4.49 -17.09 -19.05
N PRO A 231 5.15 -16.09 -19.66
CA PRO A 231 6.37 -15.52 -19.07
C PRO A 231 6.12 -14.78 -17.76
N ILE A 232 7.04 -15.01 -16.81
CA ILE A 232 7.13 -14.29 -15.55
C ILE A 232 8.47 -13.56 -15.50
N TYR A 233 8.42 -12.26 -15.28
CA TYR A 233 9.59 -11.39 -15.13
C TYR A 233 9.66 -10.83 -13.73
N VAL A 234 10.87 -10.71 -13.19
CA VAL A 234 11.13 -10.02 -11.92
C VAL A 234 11.94 -8.76 -12.19
N ILE A 235 11.49 -7.66 -11.63
CA ILE A 235 12.21 -6.39 -11.56
C ILE A 235 12.68 -6.25 -10.12
N ASP A 236 13.95 -6.58 -9.86
CA ASP A 236 14.60 -6.54 -8.55
C ASP A 236 15.62 -5.39 -8.44
N THR A 237 15.72 -4.56 -9.48
CA THR A 237 16.54 -3.37 -9.49
C THR A 237 15.83 -2.21 -8.78
N HIS A 238 16.62 -1.35 -8.16
CA HIS A 238 16.09 -0.12 -7.57
C HIS A 238 15.46 0.77 -8.65
N ILE A 239 14.17 1.05 -8.51
CA ILE A 239 13.45 2.04 -9.31
C ILE A 239 13.35 3.33 -8.50
N ALA A 240 13.92 4.41 -9.01
CA ALA A 240 13.80 5.71 -8.34
C ALA A 240 12.32 6.11 -8.21
N GLN A 241 11.96 6.74 -7.08
CA GLN A 241 10.58 7.13 -6.81
C GLN A 241 9.97 7.97 -7.96
N VAL A 242 10.78 8.82 -8.59
CA VAL A 242 10.37 9.68 -9.71
C VAL A 242 10.02 8.89 -10.99
N ASP A 243 10.53 7.68 -11.12
CA ASP A 243 10.33 6.81 -12.27
C ASP A 243 9.22 5.75 -12.03
N LEU A 244 8.76 5.59 -10.80
CA LEU A 244 7.75 4.59 -10.46
C LEU A 244 6.46 4.72 -11.29
N PRO A 245 5.92 5.93 -11.57
CA PRO A 245 4.75 6.07 -12.46
C PRO A 245 4.96 5.50 -13.85
N ARG A 246 6.19 5.48 -14.37
CA ARG A 246 6.52 4.92 -15.70
C ARG A 246 6.40 3.40 -15.73
N VAL A 247 6.62 2.74 -14.57
CA VAL A 247 6.41 1.29 -14.44
C VAL A 247 4.92 0.97 -14.51
N TYR A 248 4.09 1.72 -13.79
CA TYR A 248 2.63 1.58 -13.89
C TYR A 248 2.11 1.90 -15.30
N ALA A 249 2.64 2.94 -15.95
CA ALA A 249 2.25 3.32 -17.30
C ALA A 249 2.55 2.25 -18.36
N ALA A 250 3.45 1.31 -18.06
CA ALA A 250 3.83 0.21 -18.96
C ALA A 250 2.97 -1.05 -18.79
N ALA A 251 2.00 -1.05 -17.87
CA ALA A 251 1.14 -2.19 -17.61
C ALA A 251 -0.26 -1.98 -18.18
N ASP A 252 -0.96 -3.09 -18.48
CA ASP A 252 -2.36 -3.10 -18.89
C ASP A 252 -3.31 -3.32 -17.72
N ALA A 253 -2.85 -4.02 -16.66
CA ALA A 253 -3.60 -4.21 -15.43
C ALA A 253 -2.66 -4.43 -14.24
N PHE A 254 -3.17 -4.13 -13.05
CA PHE A 254 -2.48 -4.33 -11.77
C PHE A 254 -3.17 -5.43 -10.96
N VAL A 255 -2.38 -6.31 -10.35
CA VAL A 255 -2.91 -7.42 -9.53
C VAL A 255 -2.13 -7.55 -8.23
N LEU A 256 -2.85 -7.56 -7.09
CA LEU A 256 -2.25 -7.78 -5.77
C LEU A 256 -3.24 -8.49 -4.83
N PRO A 257 -3.17 -9.83 -4.73
CA PRO A 257 -4.03 -10.62 -3.86
C PRO A 257 -3.47 -10.70 -2.44
N SER A 258 -3.19 -9.56 -1.83
CA SER A 258 -2.64 -9.52 -0.48
C SER A 258 -3.62 -10.09 0.56
N ARG A 259 -3.09 -10.71 1.60
CA ARG A 259 -3.86 -11.22 2.74
C ARG A 259 -4.37 -10.09 3.64
N GLY A 260 -3.70 -8.94 3.61
CA GLY A 260 -4.12 -7.73 4.32
C GLY A 260 -3.24 -6.54 3.98
N GLU A 261 -3.86 -5.38 3.92
CA GLU A 261 -3.20 -4.09 3.69
C GLU A 261 -3.72 -3.05 4.68
N GLY A 262 -2.82 -2.30 5.29
CA GLY A 262 -3.23 -1.15 6.09
C GLY A 262 -3.92 -0.08 5.23
N TRP A 263 -3.33 0.21 4.08
CA TRP A 263 -3.89 1.08 3.04
C TRP A 263 -3.74 0.49 1.64
N GLY A 264 -2.55 -0.05 1.30
CA GLY A 264 -2.26 -0.58 -0.02
C GLY A 264 -1.78 0.50 -0.99
N ARG A 265 -0.68 1.17 -0.68
CA ARG A 265 -0.12 2.22 -1.56
C ARG A 265 0.01 1.81 -3.02
N PRO A 266 0.55 0.63 -3.39
CA PRO A 266 0.62 0.23 -4.79
C PRO A 266 -0.74 0.13 -5.50
N LEU A 267 -1.80 -0.20 -4.76
CA LEU A 267 -3.16 -0.26 -5.29
C LEU A 267 -3.66 1.15 -5.68
N VAL A 268 -3.56 2.12 -4.76
CA VAL A 268 -4.01 3.48 -5.05
C VAL A 268 -3.12 4.19 -6.07
N GLU A 269 -1.85 3.84 -6.16
CA GLU A 269 -0.92 4.30 -7.20
C GLU A 269 -1.36 3.78 -8.58
N ALA A 270 -1.65 2.48 -8.70
CA ALA A 270 -2.18 1.87 -9.92
C ALA A 270 -3.53 2.48 -10.32
N MET A 271 -4.45 2.68 -9.36
CA MET A 271 -5.73 3.33 -9.60
C MET A 271 -5.56 4.79 -10.07
N ALA A 272 -4.64 5.54 -9.47
CA ALA A 272 -4.30 6.91 -9.91
C ALA A 272 -3.73 6.94 -11.32
N MET A 273 -2.99 5.89 -11.71
CA MET A 273 -2.46 5.69 -13.07
C MET A 273 -3.49 5.13 -14.07
N SER A 274 -4.77 5.08 -13.68
CA SER A 274 -5.89 4.56 -14.51
C SER A 274 -5.77 3.08 -14.87
N LEU A 275 -5.02 2.29 -14.14
CA LEU A 275 -4.98 0.84 -14.36
C LEU A 275 -6.22 0.16 -13.81
N PRO A 276 -6.78 -0.83 -14.51
CA PRO A 276 -7.71 -1.79 -13.89
C PRO A 276 -6.98 -2.56 -12.79
N VAL A 277 -7.60 -2.63 -11.62
CA VAL A 277 -7.00 -3.23 -10.42
C VAL A 277 -7.77 -4.46 -9.98
N ILE A 278 -7.07 -5.58 -9.80
CA ILE A 278 -7.57 -6.79 -9.16
C ILE A 278 -6.92 -6.88 -7.78
N ALA A 279 -7.70 -6.85 -6.71
CA ALA A 279 -7.15 -6.89 -5.35
C ALA A 279 -8.13 -7.51 -4.36
N THR A 280 -7.61 -8.07 -3.28
CA THR A 280 -8.41 -8.69 -2.22
C THR A 280 -9.39 -7.69 -1.60
N ASN A 281 -10.67 -8.04 -1.57
CA ASN A 281 -11.73 -7.23 -0.98
C ASN A 281 -11.79 -7.41 0.53
N TRP A 282 -10.71 -7.01 1.21
CA TRP A 282 -10.61 -7.10 2.67
C TRP A 282 -9.62 -6.07 3.21
N SER A 283 -9.77 -5.68 4.49
CA SER A 283 -8.95 -4.70 5.21
C SER A 283 -8.95 -3.31 4.58
N GLY A 284 -7.82 -2.61 4.56
CA GLY A 284 -7.69 -1.24 4.04
C GLY A 284 -8.27 -1.00 2.65
N PRO A 285 -8.05 -1.89 1.66
CA PRO A 285 -8.58 -1.72 0.30
C PRO A 285 -10.10 -1.59 0.20
N THR A 286 -10.87 -2.10 1.15
CA THR A 286 -12.35 -1.95 1.17
C THR A 286 -12.82 -0.50 1.25
N GLU A 287 -11.95 0.44 1.60
CA GLU A 287 -12.27 1.88 1.62
C GLU A 287 -12.46 2.47 0.22
N TYR A 288 -11.78 1.92 -0.79
CA TYR A 288 -11.75 2.51 -2.12
C TYR A 288 -12.07 1.55 -3.27
N LEU A 289 -11.96 0.23 -3.07
CA LEU A 289 -12.34 -0.74 -4.10
C LEU A 289 -13.86 -0.87 -4.19
N THR A 290 -14.38 -0.82 -5.43
CA THR A 290 -15.78 -1.07 -5.75
C THR A 290 -15.87 -1.84 -7.06
N ASP A 291 -17.02 -2.47 -7.33
CA ASP A 291 -17.27 -3.15 -8.62
C ASP A 291 -17.27 -2.20 -9.82
N GLU A 292 -17.41 -0.89 -9.59
CA GLU A 292 -17.39 0.11 -10.66
C GLU A 292 -15.97 0.52 -11.06
N ASN A 293 -15.02 0.49 -10.12
CA ASN A 293 -13.67 1.04 -10.29
C ASN A 293 -12.56 -0.02 -10.22
N SER A 294 -12.90 -1.28 -9.97
CA SER A 294 -11.92 -2.35 -9.77
C SER A 294 -12.54 -3.73 -9.98
N TYR A 295 -11.77 -4.75 -9.72
CA TYR A 295 -12.18 -6.15 -9.65
C TYR A 295 -11.89 -6.68 -8.24
N PRO A 296 -12.78 -6.45 -7.26
CA PRO A 296 -12.59 -6.89 -5.89
C PRO A 296 -12.59 -8.42 -5.82
N LEU A 297 -11.47 -9.02 -5.41
CA LEU A 297 -11.35 -10.46 -5.20
C LEU A 297 -12.08 -10.84 -3.90
N PRO A 298 -13.15 -11.65 -3.96
CA PRO A 298 -13.90 -12.02 -2.77
C PRO A 298 -13.07 -12.87 -1.81
N VAL A 299 -13.44 -12.80 -0.53
CA VAL A 299 -12.77 -13.52 0.56
C VAL A 299 -13.74 -14.50 1.19
N ASP A 300 -13.54 -15.78 0.96
CA ASP A 300 -14.41 -16.85 1.46
C ASP A 300 -13.91 -17.42 2.79
N ARG A 301 -12.65 -17.24 3.10
CA ARG A 301 -12.02 -17.76 4.33
C ARG A 301 -10.94 -16.83 4.86
N MET A 302 -10.66 -17.00 6.13
CA MET A 302 -9.56 -16.35 6.84
C MET A 302 -8.49 -17.40 7.14
N SER A 303 -7.24 -16.94 7.23
CA SER A 303 -6.11 -17.75 7.72
C SER A 303 -5.43 -17.07 8.90
N GLU A 304 -4.73 -17.86 9.69
CA GLU A 304 -4.01 -17.37 10.86
C GLU A 304 -2.65 -16.83 10.48
N VAL A 305 -2.25 -15.73 11.11
CA VAL A 305 -0.88 -15.22 11.05
C VAL A 305 0.00 -16.14 11.90
N MET A 306 0.93 -16.84 11.26
CA MET A 306 1.72 -17.90 11.90
C MET A 306 2.94 -17.39 12.67
N GLU A 307 3.44 -16.19 12.34
CA GLU A 307 4.72 -15.68 12.84
C GLU A 307 4.64 -14.19 13.19
N GLY A 308 5.65 -13.71 13.93
CA GLY A 308 5.84 -12.30 14.26
C GLY A 308 4.92 -11.76 15.35
N ALA A 309 4.85 -10.43 15.46
CA ALA A 309 4.13 -9.72 16.53
C ALA A 309 2.60 -9.89 16.47
N PHE A 310 2.07 -10.36 15.36
CA PHE A 310 0.64 -10.57 15.11
C PHE A 310 0.25 -12.04 15.04
N ARG A 311 1.12 -12.95 15.51
CA ARG A 311 0.80 -14.38 15.55
C ARG A 311 -0.53 -14.63 16.24
N GLY A 312 -1.37 -15.50 15.65
CA GLY A 312 -2.70 -15.83 16.10
C GLY A 312 -3.80 -14.85 15.66
N HIS A 313 -3.46 -13.70 15.08
CA HIS A 313 -4.42 -12.84 14.38
C HIS A 313 -4.89 -13.50 13.09
N LEU A 314 -6.00 -13.00 12.55
CA LEU A 314 -6.53 -13.46 11.27
C LEU A 314 -6.33 -12.41 10.17
N TRP A 315 -6.12 -12.89 8.96
CA TRP A 315 -6.16 -12.12 7.72
C TRP A 315 -6.90 -12.88 6.64
N ALA A 316 -7.19 -12.23 5.51
CA ALA A 316 -7.85 -12.87 4.40
C ALA A 316 -6.99 -13.99 3.80
N GLU A 317 -7.63 -15.06 3.31
CA GLU A 317 -7.00 -16.05 2.45
C GLU A 317 -7.64 -15.96 1.05
N PRO A 318 -7.01 -15.24 0.11
CA PRO A 318 -7.55 -15.04 -1.23
C PRO A 318 -7.65 -16.35 -2.01
N GLY A 319 -8.73 -16.51 -2.77
CA GLY A 319 -8.97 -17.71 -3.57
C GLY A 319 -8.15 -17.72 -4.87
N VAL A 320 -7.37 -18.78 -5.07
CA VAL A 320 -6.52 -18.99 -6.27
C VAL A 320 -7.38 -19.04 -7.54
N ASP A 321 -8.43 -19.87 -7.55
CA ASP A 321 -9.26 -20.09 -8.73
C ASP A 321 -10.09 -18.83 -9.07
N GLN A 322 -10.61 -18.13 -8.06
CA GLN A 322 -11.31 -16.86 -8.23
C GLN A 322 -10.40 -15.77 -8.80
N LEU A 323 -9.14 -15.71 -8.34
CA LEU A 323 -8.15 -14.78 -8.88
C LEU A 323 -7.85 -15.09 -10.35
N GLY A 324 -7.70 -16.38 -10.72
CA GLY A 324 -7.52 -16.81 -12.10
C GLY A 324 -8.67 -16.35 -13.01
N VAL A 325 -9.90 -16.56 -12.57
CA VAL A 325 -11.11 -16.11 -13.31
C VAL A 325 -11.11 -14.59 -13.51
N LEU A 326 -10.79 -13.80 -12.47
CA LEU A 326 -10.72 -12.34 -12.59
C LEU A 326 -9.61 -11.88 -13.54
N MET A 327 -8.42 -12.47 -13.46
CA MET A 327 -7.32 -12.16 -14.39
C MET A 327 -7.71 -12.48 -15.83
N ARG A 328 -8.33 -13.66 -16.09
CA ARG A 328 -8.83 -14.05 -17.42
C ARG A 328 -9.90 -13.07 -17.91
N HIS A 329 -10.81 -12.68 -17.04
CA HIS A 329 -11.86 -11.71 -17.39
C HIS A 329 -11.27 -10.38 -17.86
N VAL A 330 -10.30 -9.83 -17.11
CA VAL A 330 -9.63 -8.57 -17.42
C VAL A 330 -8.91 -8.63 -18.77
N VAL A 331 -8.18 -9.71 -19.02
CA VAL A 331 -7.49 -9.93 -20.30
C VAL A 331 -8.45 -10.05 -21.47
N SER A 332 -9.59 -10.73 -21.27
CA SER A 332 -10.59 -10.98 -22.32
C SER A 332 -11.52 -9.79 -22.57
N ASN A 333 -11.62 -8.84 -21.65
CA ASN A 333 -12.52 -7.68 -21.71
C ASN A 333 -11.77 -6.35 -21.52
N PRO A 334 -10.80 -6.01 -22.39
CA PRO A 334 -9.89 -4.87 -22.17
C PRO A 334 -10.60 -3.51 -22.18
N GLU A 335 -11.72 -3.36 -22.89
CA GLU A 335 -12.48 -2.09 -22.91
C GLU A 335 -13.22 -1.86 -21.59
N GLU A 336 -13.86 -2.89 -21.03
CA GLU A 336 -14.46 -2.82 -19.70
C GLU A 336 -13.39 -2.49 -18.65
N ALA A 337 -12.26 -3.21 -18.70
CA ALA A 337 -11.14 -3.03 -17.78
C ALA A 337 -10.60 -1.59 -17.83
N ARG A 338 -10.36 -1.04 -19.01
CA ARG A 338 -9.97 0.38 -19.17
C ARG A 338 -11.04 1.35 -18.65
N GLY A 339 -12.32 1.01 -18.78
CA GLY A 339 -13.44 1.78 -18.21
C GLY A 339 -13.33 1.87 -16.68
N LYS A 340 -13.13 0.72 -16.02
CA LYS A 340 -12.92 0.67 -14.56
C LYS A 340 -11.64 1.41 -14.13
N GLY A 341 -10.56 1.29 -14.88
CA GLY A 341 -9.32 2.05 -14.62
C GLY A 341 -9.52 3.57 -14.66
N ARG A 342 -10.29 4.08 -15.64
CA ARG A 342 -10.65 5.51 -15.69
C ARG A 342 -11.48 5.92 -14.46
N LYS A 343 -12.47 5.13 -14.10
CA LYS A 343 -13.31 5.36 -12.92
C LYS A 343 -12.47 5.32 -11.63
N ALA A 344 -11.50 4.41 -11.54
CA ALA A 344 -10.55 4.34 -10.43
C ALA A 344 -9.80 5.66 -10.25
N ARG A 345 -9.26 6.24 -11.34
CA ARG A 345 -8.57 7.53 -11.29
C ARG A 345 -9.49 8.68 -10.86
N GLU A 346 -10.72 8.72 -11.38
CA GLU A 346 -11.72 9.73 -10.97
C GLU A 346 -11.96 9.69 -9.46
N ASP A 347 -12.08 8.49 -8.89
CA ASP A 347 -12.25 8.30 -7.46
C ASP A 347 -11.00 8.71 -6.66
N MET A 348 -9.80 8.42 -7.15
CA MET A 348 -8.55 8.88 -6.52
C MET A 348 -8.48 10.41 -6.50
N ILE A 349 -8.83 11.08 -7.58
CA ILE A 349 -8.83 12.53 -7.67
C ILE A 349 -9.87 13.15 -6.72
N SER A 350 -11.10 12.65 -6.74
CA SER A 350 -12.23 13.26 -6.02
C SER A 350 -12.27 12.95 -4.53
N ARG A 351 -11.67 11.83 -4.09
CA ARG A 351 -11.78 11.36 -2.70
C ARG A 351 -10.46 11.37 -1.95
N PHE A 352 -9.34 11.17 -2.63
CA PHE A 352 -8.05 10.88 -2.01
C PHE A 352 -6.90 11.80 -2.47
N SER A 353 -7.18 12.84 -3.25
CA SER A 353 -6.15 13.84 -3.59
C SER A 353 -5.64 14.55 -2.33
N PRO A 354 -4.40 15.07 -2.34
CA PRO A 354 -3.81 15.77 -1.19
C PRO A 354 -4.68 16.93 -0.69
N GLU A 355 -5.36 17.63 -1.60
CA GLU A 355 -6.25 18.75 -1.29
C GLU A 355 -7.47 18.30 -0.49
N ILE A 356 -8.11 17.21 -0.92
CA ILE A 356 -9.28 16.65 -0.23
C ILE A 356 -8.89 16.18 1.18
N VAL A 357 -7.81 15.41 1.27
CA VAL A 357 -7.36 14.87 2.57
C VAL A 357 -6.89 15.97 3.51
N ALA A 358 -6.22 17.01 3.01
CA ALA A 358 -5.86 18.19 3.80
C ALA A 358 -7.10 18.92 4.33
N GLY A 359 -8.18 18.97 3.54
CA GLY A 359 -9.48 19.49 3.99
C GLY A 359 -10.06 18.70 5.16
N ILE A 360 -10.05 17.35 5.07
CA ILE A 360 -10.53 16.46 6.14
C ILE A 360 -9.72 16.67 7.43
N VAL A 361 -8.39 16.68 7.33
CA VAL A 361 -7.48 16.92 8.47
C VAL A 361 -7.76 18.30 9.09
N THR A 362 -7.85 19.33 8.26
CA THR A 362 -8.11 20.70 8.74
C THR A 362 -9.46 20.81 9.46
N HIS A 363 -10.50 20.20 8.93
CA HIS A 363 -11.81 20.18 9.54
C HIS A 363 -11.79 19.52 10.94
N HIS A 364 -11.15 18.37 11.05
CA HIS A 364 -11.02 17.67 12.34
C HIS A 364 -10.20 18.49 13.35
N ILE A 365 -9.06 19.08 12.94
CA ILE A 365 -8.27 19.95 13.84
C ILE A 365 -9.09 21.16 14.30
N GLN A 366 -9.85 21.79 13.42
CA GLN A 366 -10.74 22.90 13.80
C GLN A 366 -11.83 22.47 14.78
N HIS A 367 -12.38 21.27 14.59
CA HIS A 367 -13.39 20.71 15.49
C HIS A 367 -12.85 20.51 16.91
N ILE A 368 -11.68 19.89 17.06
CA ILE A 368 -11.09 19.67 18.39
C ILE A 368 -10.65 20.98 19.07
N LEU A 369 -10.24 21.99 18.30
CA LEU A 369 -9.89 23.31 18.83
C LEU A 369 -11.14 24.15 19.19
N GLY A 370 -12.25 23.95 18.49
CA GLY A 370 -13.52 24.65 18.76
C GLY A 370 -14.29 24.12 19.96
N ASN A 371 -13.95 22.93 20.44
CA ASN A 371 -14.55 22.30 21.62
C ASN A 371 -13.84 22.66 22.95
N LYS A 372 -12.81 23.52 22.89
CA LYS A 372 -12.20 24.19 24.04
C LYS A 372 -12.82 25.56 24.24
#